data_9f7b563e992b07e7d1508beecc0991a2
#
_entry.id   9f7b563e992b07e7d1508beecc0991a2
#
_cell.length_a   1.000
_cell.length_b   1.000
_cell.length_c   1.000
_cell.angle_alpha   90.00
_cell.angle_beta   90.00
_cell.angle_gamma   90.00
#
_symmetry.space_group_name_H-M   'P 1'
#
loop_
_entity.id
_entity.type
_entity.pdbx_description
1 polymer ?
#
loop_
_entity_poly.entity_id
_entity_poly.type
_entity_poly.pdbx_seq_one_letter_code
_entity_poly.pdbx_strand_id
1 'polypeptide(L)'
;KAMAIPDITVSGGIKRFNETEMDLWVLGVSVPIPLFDRNQGGKLEASAELEKSREELAAVRSRLSLELEEARSVLAGSYEEAVELRENVLAGAEKVYLAAGRSYRQGKTDYLNVLDAQRTMFQIRKRYIETLAEYHSARAELERITGGPLDTFEPVNQGEMR
;
A
#
# COMPACT_ATOMS: atom_id res chain seq x y z
N LYS A 1 -12.32 2.65 -30.78
CA LYS A 1 -12.49 2.20 -32.18
C LYS A 1 -13.89 2.48 -32.74
N ALA A 2 -14.95 2.49 -31.94
CA ALA A 2 -16.35 2.71 -32.39
C ALA A 2 -16.56 4.11 -33.04
N MET A 3 -15.93 5.16 -32.53
CA MET A 3 -16.05 6.53 -33.09
C MET A 3 -15.43 6.75 -34.48
N ALA A 4 -14.77 5.74 -35.04
CA ALA A 4 -14.19 5.83 -36.39
C ALA A 4 -15.11 5.24 -37.47
N ILE A 5 -16.28 4.70 -37.11
CA ILE A 5 -17.27 4.15 -38.03
C ILE A 5 -18.41 5.18 -38.12
N PRO A 6 -18.67 5.75 -39.31
CA PRO A 6 -19.75 6.71 -39.48
C PRO A 6 -21.12 6.03 -39.34
N ASP A 7 -22.06 6.73 -38.69
CA ASP A 7 -23.44 6.28 -38.59
C ASP A 7 -24.16 6.47 -39.93
N ILE A 8 -24.87 5.43 -40.39
CA ILE A 8 -25.71 5.48 -41.58
C ILE A 8 -27.07 6.02 -41.18
N THR A 9 -27.43 7.15 -41.74
CA THR A 9 -28.76 7.75 -41.55
C THR A 9 -29.69 7.39 -42.68
N VAL A 10 -30.80 6.73 -42.39
CA VAL A 10 -31.87 6.46 -43.36
C VAL A 10 -33.04 7.38 -43.07
N SER A 11 -33.46 8.15 -44.05
CA SER A 11 -34.61 9.07 -43.96
C SER A 11 -35.70 8.67 -44.96
N GLY A 12 -36.95 8.75 -44.55
CA GLY A 12 -38.09 8.56 -45.42
C GLY A 12 -39.10 9.68 -45.18
N GLY A 13 -39.68 10.16 -46.24
CA GLY A 13 -40.69 11.24 -46.15
C GLY A 13 -41.63 11.28 -47.37
N ILE A 14 -42.74 11.96 -47.19
CA ILE A 14 -43.71 12.23 -48.26
C ILE A 14 -43.62 13.72 -48.60
N LYS A 15 -43.36 14.03 -49.87
CA LYS A 15 -43.33 15.40 -50.39
C LYS A 15 -44.58 15.61 -51.23
N ARG A 16 -45.46 16.52 -50.78
CA ARG A 16 -46.64 16.91 -51.53
C ARG A 16 -46.36 18.18 -52.34
N PHE A 17 -46.68 18.14 -53.62
CA PHE A 17 -46.60 19.29 -54.51
C PHE A 17 -47.98 19.87 -54.68
N ASN A 18 -48.24 21.09 -54.18
CA ASN A 18 -49.53 21.76 -54.21
C ASN A 18 -49.99 22.20 -55.61
N GLU A 19 -49.08 22.26 -56.58
CA GLU A 19 -49.42 22.70 -57.95
C GLU A 19 -49.93 21.54 -58.83
N THR A 20 -49.64 20.31 -58.47
CA THR A 20 -49.98 19.11 -59.28
C THR A 20 -50.72 18.03 -58.55
N GLU A 21 -51.12 18.24 -57.29
CA GLU A 21 -51.78 17.26 -56.41
C GLU A 21 -51.12 15.86 -56.39
N MET A 22 -49.79 15.82 -56.59
CA MET A 22 -49.02 14.57 -56.55
C MET A 22 -48.28 14.40 -55.26
N ASP A 23 -48.46 13.25 -54.61
CA ASP A 23 -47.67 12.81 -53.45
C ASP A 23 -46.49 11.94 -53.92
N LEU A 24 -45.25 12.37 -53.56
CA LEU A 24 -44.01 11.64 -53.88
C LEU A 24 -43.40 11.09 -52.61
N TRP A 25 -43.10 9.81 -52.61
CA TRP A 25 -42.29 9.18 -51.58
C TRP A 25 -40.81 9.47 -51.80
N VAL A 26 -40.14 10.01 -50.78
CA VAL A 26 -38.70 10.28 -50.83
C VAL A 26 -38.04 9.40 -49.82
N LEU A 27 -37.12 8.56 -50.30
CA LEU A 27 -36.21 7.78 -49.46
C LEU A 27 -34.81 8.33 -49.63
N GLY A 28 -34.15 8.64 -48.52
CA GLY A 28 -32.79 9.14 -48.51
C GLY A 28 -31.89 8.26 -47.62
N VAL A 29 -30.67 8.00 -48.09
CA VAL A 29 -29.60 7.34 -47.30
C VAL A 29 -28.43 8.34 -47.30
N SER A 30 -27.98 8.68 -46.09
CA SER A 30 -26.82 9.56 -45.89
C SER A 30 -25.73 8.81 -45.12
N VAL A 31 -24.53 8.79 -45.68
CA VAL A 31 -23.34 8.21 -45.08
C VAL A 31 -22.28 9.32 -45.02
N PRO A 32 -21.94 9.86 -43.80
CA PRO A 32 -20.87 10.81 -43.70
C PRO A 32 -19.52 10.13 -43.92
N ILE A 33 -18.79 10.55 -44.96
CA ILE A 33 -17.45 10.03 -45.26
C ILE A 33 -16.41 10.91 -44.58
N PRO A 34 -15.69 10.48 -43.56
CA PRO A 34 -14.65 11.23 -42.87
C PRO A 34 -13.37 11.27 -43.73
N LEU A 35 -13.27 12.28 -44.62
CA LEU A 35 -12.13 12.44 -45.53
C LEU A 35 -10.86 12.93 -44.82
N PHE A 36 -11.02 13.85 -43.86
CA PHE A 36 -9.92 14.55 -43.19
C PHE A 36 -9.81 14.18 -41.70
N ASP A 37 -10.90 14.03 -40.99
CA ASP A 37 -10.91 13.69 -39.58
C ASP A 37 -11.25 12.19 -39.38
N ARG A 38 -10.24 11.39 -39.14
CA ARG A 38 -10.34 9.96 -38.80
C ARG A 38 -10.20 9.71 -37.30
N ASN A 39 -10.55 10.71 -36.46
CA ASN A 39 -10.38 10.69 -35.02
C ASN A 39 -8.92 10.37 -34.61
N GLN A 40 -7.95 10.96 -35.32
CA GLN A 40 -6.53 10.71 -35.07
C GLN A 40 -6.11 11.29 -33.71
N GLY A 41 -6.66 12.45 -33.31
CA GLY A 41 -6.44 13.06 -32.01
C GLY A 41 -6.90 12.16 -30.86
N GLY A 42 -8.13 11.65 -30.90
CA GLY A 42 -8.66 10.76 -29.88
C GLY A 42 -7.92 9.41 -29.79
N LYS A 43 -7.35 8.93 -30.90
CA LYS A 43 -6.49 7.73 -30.86
C LYS A 43 -5.15 8.01 -30.18
N LEU A 44 -4.55 9.17 -30.46
CA LEU A 44 -3.29 9.59 -29.84
C LEU A 44 -3.48 9.83 -28.35
N GLU A 45 -4.54 10.54 -27.97
CA GLU A 45 -4.91 10.76 -26.58
C GLU A 45 -5.10 9.46 -25.81
N ALA A 46 -5.91 8.51 -26.34
CA ALA A 46 -6.12 7.20 -25.71
C ALA A 46 -4.84 6.39 -25.60
N SER A 47 -3.92 6.48 -26.58
CA SER A 47 -2.62 5.80 -26.50
C SER A 47 -1.72 6.43 -25.45
N ALA A 48 -1.70 7.75 -25.33
CA ALA A 48 -0.93 8.47 -24.33
C ALA A 48 -1.45 8.20 -22.91
N GLU A 49 -2.77 8.13 -22.73
CA GLU A 49 -3.40 7.79 -21.46
C GLU A 49 -3.12 6.35 -21.03
N LEU A 50 -3.09 5.41 -21.99
CA LEU A 50 -2.67 4.03 -21.73
C LEU A 50 -1.21 3.95 -21.26
N GLU A 51 -0.29 4.66 -21.93
CA GLU A 51 1.12 4.72 -21.51
C GLU A 51 1.24 5.35 -20.12
N LYS A 52 0.58 6.47 -19.85
CA LYS A 52 0.53 7.11 -18.54
C LYS A 52 0.07 6.12 -17.47
N SER A 53 -1.02 5.39 -17.71
CA SER A 53 -1.54 4.40 -16.75
C SER A 53 -0.56 3.25 -16.50
N ARG A 54 0.23 2.86 -17.49
CA ARG A 54 1.28 1.84 -17.34
C ARG A 54 2.42 2.33 -16.46
N GLU A 55 2.87 3.57 -16.68
CA GLU A 55 3.91 4.19 -15.85
C GLU A 55 3.45 4.41 -14.41
N GLU A 56 2.21 4.85 -14.21
CA GLU A 56 1.60 4.96 -12.89
C GLU A 56 1.54 3.61 -12.16
N LEU A 57 1.16 2.54 -12.87
CA LEU A 57 1.16 1.19 -12.30
C LEU A 57 2.57 0.74 -11.91
N ALA A 58 3.58 1.01 -12.74
CA ALA A 58 4.98 0.69 -12.45
C ALA A 58 5.47 1.46 -11.21
N ALA A 59 5.16 2.74 -11.12
CA ALA A 59 5.50 3.59 -9.97
C ALA A 59 4.85 3.10 -8.67
N VAL A 60 3.57 2.73 -8.71
CA VAL A 60 2.86 2.17 -7.54
C VAL A 60 3.46 0.85 -7.09
N ARG A 61 3.80 -0.04 -8.04
CA ARG A 61 4.46 -1.32 -7.71
C ARG A 61 5.81 -1.11 -7.04
N SER A 62 6.63 -0.21 -7.57
CA SER A 62 7.93 0.11 -6.97
C SER A 62 7.80 0.68 -5.57
N ARG A 63 6.83 1.58 -5.35
CA ARG A 63 6.54 2.15 -4.03
C ARG A 63 6.10 1.08 -3.04
N LEU A 64 5.16 0.21 -3.43
CA LEU A 64 4.69 -0.88 -2.57
C LEU A 64 5.79 -1.87 -2.21
N SER A 65 6.71 -2.17 -3.15
CA SER A 65 7.87 -3.02 -2.87
C SER A 65 8.77 -2.40 -1.81
N LEU A 66 9.02 -1.10 -1.89
CA LEU A 66 9.83 -0.38 -0.91
C LEU A 66 9.15 -0.35 0.47
N GLU A 67 7.87 0.00 0.52
CA GLU A 67 7.07 0.01 1.76
C GLU A 67 7.06 -1.37 2.43
N LEU A 68 6.95 -2.44 1.63
CA LEU A 68 6.99 -3.82 2.12
C LEU A 68 8.33 -4.17 2.76
N GLU A 69 9.45 -3.86 2.09
CA GLU A 69 10.78 -4.14 2.61
C GLU A 69 11.09 -3.31 3.87
N GLU A 70 10.65 -2.06 3.92
CA GLU A 70 10.77 -1.20 5.10
C GLU A 70 9.98 -1.79 6.28
N ALA A 71 8.71 -2.15 6.09
CA ALA A 71 7.88 -2.75 7.14
C ALA A 71 8.46 -4.08 7.64
N ARG A 72 9.01 -4.91 6.75
CA ARG A 72 9.70 -6.17 7.13
C ARG A 72 10.96 -5.91 7.96
N SER A 73 11.76 -4.92 7.56
CA SER A 73 12.97 -4.55 8.29
C SER A 73 12.67 -4.04 9.70
N VAL A 74 11.65 -3.17 9.84
CA VAL A 74 11.20 -2.66 11.14
C VAL A 74 10.65 -3.79 12.00
N LEU A 75 9.85 -4.69 11.44
CA LEU A 75 9.31 -5.84 12.17
C LEU A 75 10.41 -6.76 12.71
N ALA A 76 11.39 -7.10 11.87
CA ALA A 76 12.51 -7.95 12.27
C ALA A 76 13.36 -7.27 13.36
N GLY A 77 13.74 -6.01 13.15
CA GLY A 77 14.56 -5.26 14.10
C GLY A 77 13.87 -5.05 15.45
N SER A 78 12.59 -4.69 15.46
CA SER A 78 11.84 -4.53 16.71
C SER A 78 11.62 -5.86 17.44
N TYR A 79 11.47 -6.97 16.72
CA TYR A 79 11.41 -8.29 17.33
C TYR A 79 12.72 -8.67 18.02
N GLU A 80 13.85 -8.54 17.32
CA GLU A 80 15.18 -8.84 17.87
C GLU A 80 15.50 -7.96 19.08
N GLU A 81 15.23 -6.65 19.00
CA GLU A 81 15.40 -5.71 20.11
C GLU A 81 14.52 -6.09 21.30
N ALA A 82 13.24 -6.46 21.09
CA ALA A 82 12.34 -6.86 22.17
C ALA A 82 12.84 -8.11 22.89
N VAL A 83 13.34 -9.10 22.15
CA VAL A 83 13.91 -10.34 22.74
C VAL A 83 15.13 -10.01 23.57
N GLU A 84 16.08 -9.23 23.03
CA GLU A 84 17.28 -8.83 23.73
C GLU A 84 16.98 -8.01 25.01
N LEU A 85 16.08 -7.04 24.90
CA LEU A 85 15.64 -6.25 26.05
C LEU A 85 15.02 -7.12 27.15
N ARG A 86 14.19 -8.09 26.78
CA ARG A 86 13.52 -8.97 27.74
C ARG A 86 14.49 -9.94 28.43
N GLU A 87 15.30 -10.64 27.64
CA GLU A 87 16.08 -11.79 28.14
C GLU A 87 17.37 -11.35 28.81
N ASN A 88 18.02 -10.33 28.31
CA ASN A 88 19.34 -9.92 28.79
C ASN A 88 19.29 -8.62 29.58
N VAL A 89 18.78 -7.54 28.97
CA VAL A 89 18.92 -6.20 29.53
C VAL A 89 18.04 -5.99 30.76
N LEU A 90 16.75 -6.35 30.67
CA LEU A 90 15.81 -6.18 31.79
C LEU A 90 16.13 -7.13 32.94
N ALA A 91 16.44 -8.37 32.63
CA ALA A 91 16.86 -9.34 33.65
C ALA A 91 18.17 -8.91 34.36
N GLY A 92 19.10 -8.29 33.61
CA GLY A 92 20.31 -7.69 34.17
C GLY A 92 20.01 -6.51 35.10
N ALA A 93 19.18 -5.59 34.65
CA ALA A 93 18.78 -4.41 35.41
C ALA A 93 18.05 -4.76 36.73
N GLU A 94 17.18 -5.77 36.70
CA GLU A 94 16.49 -6.29 37.90
C GLU A 94 17.48 -6.86 38.92
N LYS A 95 18.48 -7.64 38.45
CA LYS A 95 19.54 -8.16 39.31
C LYS A 95 20.35 -7.03 39.96
N VAL A 96 20.70 -5.99 39.21
CA VAL A 96 21.42 -4.81 39.71
C VAL A 96 20.59 -4.07 40.75
N TYR A 97 19.32 -3.81 40.49
CA TYR A 97 18.41 -3.18 41.45
C TYR A 97 18.30 -3.96 42.74
N LEU A 98 18.09 -5.28 42.67
CA LEU A 98 18.02 -6.15 43.84
C LEU A 98 19.36 -6.19 44.63
N ALA A 99 20.50 -6.18 43.93
CA ALA A 99 21.82 -6.12 44.55
C ALA A 99 22.06 -4.78 45.26
N ALA A 100 21.70 -3.65 44.65
CA ALA A 100 21.79 -2.33 45.27
C ALA A 100 20.94 -2.25 46.55
N GLY A 101 19.71 -2.77 46.50
CA GLY A 101 18.83 -2.81 47.69
C GLY A 101 19.39 -3.69 48.82
N ARG A 102 20.05 -4.81 48.48
CA ARG A 102 20.75 -5.65 49.53
C ARG A 102 21.94 -4.91 50.11
N SER A 103 22.78 -4.27 49.26
CA SER A 103 23.96 -3.53 49.72
C SER A 103 23.61 -2.37 50.62
N TYR A 104 22.55 -1.64 50.29
CA TYR A 104 22.01 -0.56 51.15
C TYR A 104 21.58 -1.08 52.52
N ARG A 105 20.80 -2.16 52.58
CA ARG A 105 20.38 -2.76 53.85
C ARG A 105 21.53 -3.24 54.74
N GLN A 106 22.69 -3.58 54.11
CA GLN A 106 23.91 -3.94 54.82
C GLN A 106 24.79 -2.74 55.17
N GLY A 107 24.34 -1.51 54.90
CA GLY A 107 25.10 -0.28 55.18
C GLY A 107 26.35 -0.09 54.27
N LYS A 108 26.44 -0.82 53.15
CA LYS A 108 27.63 -0.82 52.26
C LYS A 108 27.55 0.27 51.19
N THR A 109 26.37 0.77 50.86
CA THR A 109 26.15 1.75 49.80
C THR A 109 25.05 2.74 50.22
N ASP A 110 25.10 3.94 49.60
CA ASP A 110 24.10 4.98 49.82
C ASP A 110 22.77 4.66 49.14
N TYR A 111 21.69 5.27 49.65
CA TYR A 111 20.34 5.11 49.06
C TYR A 111 20.25 5.63 47.63
N LEU A 112 21.08 6.60 47.25
CA LEU A 112 21.15 7.10 45.87
C LEU A 112 21.45 6.00 44.86
N ASN A 113 22.32 5.05 45.22
CA ASN A 113 22.62 3.91 44.32
C ASN A 113 21.37 3.01 44.07
N VAL A 114 20.50 2.90 45.07
CA VAL A 114 19.22 2.15 44.90
C VAL A 114 18.27 2.90 43.97
N LEU A 115 18.17 4.22 44.15
CA LEU A 115 17.33 5.07 43.28
C LEU A 115 17.82 5.07 41.83
N ASP A 116 19.12 5.15 41.60
CA ASP A 116 19.69 5.10 40.26
C ASP A 116 19.47 3.75 39.59
N ALA A 117 19.65 2.66 40.32
CA ALA A 117 19.37 1.32 39.81
C ALA A 117 17.88 1.12 39.50
N GLN A 118 17.01 1.65 40.37
CA GLN A 118 15.56 1.65 40.16
C GLN A 118 15.15 2.46 38.91
N ARG A 119 15.68 3.65 38.77
CA ARG A 119 15.44 4.53 37.60
C ARG A 119 15.85 3.83 36.30
N THR A 120 17.07 3.27 36.29
CA THR A 120 17.59 2.52 35.14
C THR A 120 16.68 1.35 34.77
N MET A 121 16.26 0.55 35.76
CA MET A 121 15.34 -0.57 35.52
C MET A 121 14.03 -0.10 34.91
N PHE A 122 13.43 1.00 35.39
CA PHE A 122 12.20 1.53 34.83
C PHE A 122 12.37 2.11 33.41
N GLN A 123 13.52 2.73 33.11
CA GLN A 123 13.83 3.21 31.77
C GLN A 123 13.94 2.04 30.78
N ILE A 124 14.60 0.96 31.17
CA ILE A 124 14.71 -0.24 30.34
C ILE A 124 13.33 -0.90 30.15
N ARG A 125 12.51 -0.99 31.19
CA ARG A 125 11.14 -1.52 31.09
C ARG A 125 10.27 -0.67 30.17
N LYS A 126 10.39 0.65 30.24
CA LYS A 126 9.71 1.57 29.33
C LYS A 126 10.15 1.30 27.87
N ARG A 127 11.47 1.21 27.62
CA ARG A 127 11.99 0.93 26.28
C ARG A 127 11.47 -0.41 25.72
N TYR A 128 11.42 -1.44 26.55
CA TYR A 128 10.85 -2.74 26.17
C TYR A 128 9.38 -2.61 25.71
N ILE A 129 8.55 -1.86 26.44
CA ILE A 129 7.14 -1.63 26.08
C ILE A 129 7.04 -0.84 24.77
N GLU A 130 7.88 0.17 24.57
CA GLU A 130 7.94 0.97 23.34
C GLU A 130 8.32 0.09 22.14
N THR A 131 9.33 -0.75 22.29
CA THR A 131 9.75 -1.71 21.24
C THR A 131 8.65 -2.73 20.92
N LEU A 132 7.90 -3.21 21.91
CA LEU A 132 6.74 -4.07 21.65
C LEU A 132 5.64 -3.34 20.86
N ALA A 133 5.40 -2.07 21.16
CA ALA A 133 4.44 -1.26 20.41
C ALA A 133 4.91 -1.05 18.96
N GLU A 134 6.19 -0.80 18.73
CA GLU A 134 6.80 -0.71 17.40
C GLU A 134 6.63 -2.02 16.63
N TYR A 135 6.90 -3.17 17.28
CA TYR A 135 6.69 -4.50 16.69
C TYR A 135 5.24 -4.71 16.23
N HIS A 136 4.27 -4.43 17.10
CA HIS A 136 2.86 -4.60 16.76
C HIS A 136 2.39 -3.63 15.66
N SER A 137 2.92 -2.40 15.65
CA SER A 137 2.63 -1.42 14.60
C SER A 137 3.20 -1.86 13.25
N ALA A 138 4.44 -2.34 13.22
CA ALA A 138 5.07 -2.87 12.01
C ALA A 138 4.35 -4.12 11.48
N ARG A 139 3.89 -5.00 12.38
CA ARG A 139 3.07 -6.16 12.03
C ARG A 139 1.76 -5.73 11.36
N ALA A 140 1.03 -4.80 11.96
CA ALA A 140 -0.23 -4.30 11.42
C ALA A 140 -0.04 -3.63 10.04
N GLU A 141 1.07 -2.90 9.87
CA GLU A 141 1.42 -2.28 8.60
C GLU A 141 1.73 -3.33 7.51
N LEU A 142 2.44 -4.40 7.88
CA LEU A 142 2.69 -5.52 6.97
C LEU A 142 1.38 -6.21 6.55
N GLU A 143 0.49 -6.47 7.51
CA GLU A 143 -0.84 -7.05 7.26
C GLU A 143 -1.69 -6.15 6.37
N ARG A 144 -1.59 -4.83 6.53
CA ARG A 144 -2.25 -3.85 5.65
C ARG A 144 -1.74 -3.93 4.20
N ILE A 145 -0.43 -4.01 4.01
CA ILE A 145 0.20 -4.06 2.67
C ILE A 145 -0.10 -5.39 1.98
N THR A 146 -0.07 -6.51 2.73
CA THR A 146 -0.30 -7.86 2.18
C THR A 146 -1.78 -8.20 2.01
N GLY A 147 -2.67 -7.46 2.66
CA GLY A 147 -4.13 -7.67 2.58
C GLY A 147 -4.65 -8.83 3.42
N GLY A 148 -3.87 -9.37 4.35
CA GLY A 148 -4.30 -10.45 5.24
C GLY A 148 -3.40 -10.64 6.45
N PRO A 149 -3.86 -11.41 7.46
CA PRO A 149 -3.07 -11.70 8.65
C PRO A 149 -1.81 -12.50 8.31
N LEU A 150 -0.68 -12.17 8.95
CA LEU A 150 0.62 -12.81 8.69
C LEU A 150 0.63 -14.31 9.05
N ASP A 151 -0.22 -14.74 9.95
CA ASP A 151 -0.30 -16.15 10.39
C ASP A 151 -0.84 -17.08 9.28
N THR A 152 -1.40 -16.53 8.20
CA THR A 152 -1.88 -17.29 7.02
C THR A 152 -0.84 -17.43 5.92
N PHE A 153 0.28 -16.71 6.01
CA PHE A 153 1.39 -16.87 5.08
C PHE A 153 2.29 -18.04 5.55
N GLU A 154 2.01 -19.23 5.04
CA GLU A 154 3.01 -20.32 5.13
C GLU A 154 4.29 -19.83 4.41
N PRO A 155 5.48 -19.97 5.05
CA PRO A 155 6.73 -19.67 4.36
C PRO A 155 6.80 -20.59 3.15
N VAL A 156 6.87 -19.99 1.95
CA VAL A 156 7.10 -20.72 0.70
C VAL A 156 8.33 -21.60 0.93
N ASN A 157 8.09 -22.89 0.99
CA ASN A 157 9.13 -23.88 1.22
C ASN A 157 10.13 -23.79 0.06
N GLN A 158 11.35 -23.29 0.33
CA GLN A 158 12.42 -23.13 -0.66
C GLN A 158 12.89 -24.48 -1.26
N GLY A 159 12.17 -25.57 -0.99
CA GLY A 159 12.45 -26.92 -1.46
C GLY A 159 11.94 -27.30 -2.85
N GLU A 160 11.12 -26.47 -3.51
CA GLU A 160 10.53 -26.83 -4.83
C GLU A 160 11.22 -26.17 -6.05
N MET A 161 12.35 -25.48 -5.84
CA MET A 161 13.21 -25.07 -6.96
C MET A 161 14.42 -26.00 -7.08
N ARG A 162 14.17 -27.23 -7.56
CA ARG A 162 15.19 -28.10 -8.13
C ARG A 162 14.70 -28.72 -9.42
#